data_d9f6e0315b3a5cd1e92eae8ecca91775
#
_entry.id   d9f6e0315b3a5cd1e92eae8ecca91775
#
_cell.length_a   1.000
_cell.length_b   1.000
_cell.length_c   1.000
_cell.angle_alpha   90.00
_cell.angle_beta   90.00
_cell.angle_gamma   90.00
#
_symmetry.space_group_name_H-M   'P 1'
#
loop_
_entity.id
_entity.type
_entity.pdbx_description
1 polymer ?
#
loop_
_entity_poly.entity_id
_entity_poly.type
_entity_poly.pdbx_seq_one_letter_code
_entity_poly.pdbx_strand_id
1 'polypeptide(L)'
;MQHIIEITNGVPRHPLYRMNHPVNLTVASGEQVAIVGANGSGKSRLVDIITGRYPLLLNEVRYDFSPSPLKLVSENIKYITFRDSYGDSDGSYYYQQRWNQHDIDEKTPTAGQMLEEAFTAAENSTGYGMDEEGKQQMHERRTMLRDKLYEMFHLSTLLDKYIITLSSGELRKFQLTKTLLSGPRLLIMDNPFIGLDAQTREQLAGLLQTLIRETDLQVILVLSKTDDIPEFITHVIPVEHLDILPKVPRTEYVGQRPHIPVRVLEEDKAARILALPEKENRLTTTDTEGCMLRFNHVSIRYGQRTILKDLDWTVKQNEKWALGGENGAGKSTLLSLVCADNPQSYACDIELFGRKRGSGESIWDIKRHIGYVSPEMHRAYLKDLPAIDIVASGLNDSVGLYVHPRPEQRAVCEWWMDIFGIAGLKDRTFLKLSSGEQRLCLLARAFVKDPELLILDEPLHGLDDRNRQLTREIISAFCARKDKTMIMVTHYAEELPDVITHNLFLKKNK
;
A
#
# COMPACT_ATOMS: atom_id res chain seq x y z
N MET A 1 17.89 16.10 29.94
CA MET A 1 17.29 15.01 29.15
C MET A 1 17.84 15.14 27.74
N GLN A 2 18.40 14.08 27.15
CA GLN A 2 18.95 14.13 25.81
C GLN A 2 17.80 14.25 24.80
N HIS A 3 17.89 15.19 23.84
CA HIS A 3 16.95 15.32 22.74
C HIS A 3 17.61 14.83 21.47
N ILE A 4 17.11 13.73 20.92
CA ILE A 4 17.63 13.19 19.64
C ILE A 4 17.34 14.15 18.50
N ILE A 5 16.19 14.81 18.55
CA ILE A 5 15.79 15.83 17.58
C ILE A 5 15.19 17.01 18.35
N GLU A 6 15.66 18.20 18.04
CA GLU A 6 15.08 19.45 18.51
C GLU A 6 14.94 20.41 17.32
N ILE A 7 13.71 20.80 17.03
CA ILE A 7 13.38 21.76 15.98
C ILE A 7 12.75 22.98 16.65
N THR A 8 13.32 24.16 16.46
CA THR A 8 12.83 25.42 17.02
C THR A 8 12.55 26.39 15.88
N ASN A 9 11.30 26.80 15.71
CA ASN A 9 10.82 27.68 14.64
C ASN A 9 11.22 27.25 13.23
N GLY A 10 11.18 25.95 12.96
CA GLY A 10 11.60 25.37 11.69
C GLY A 10 10.70 25.77 10.53
N VAL A 11 11.27 26.50 9.51
CA VAL A 11 10.55 26.94 8.31
C VAL A 11 11.33 26.52 7.07
N PRO A 12 10.78 25.60 6.23
CA PRO A 12 11.41 25.26 4.95
C PRO A 12 11.60 26.48 4.04
N ARG A 13 12.76 26.56 3.38
CA ARG A 13 13.06 27.68 2.44
C ARG A 13 12.02 27.73 1.32
N HIS A 14 11.70 26.61 0.73
CA HIS A 14 10.78 26.56 -0.38
C HIS A 14 9.32 26.62 0.10
N PRO A 15 8.50 27.60 -0.38
CA PRO A 15 7.13 27.81 0.11
C PRO A 15 6.21 26.60 0.00
N LEU A 16 6.36 25.78 -1.04
CA LEU A 16 5.51 24.58 -1.26
C LEU A 16 5.65 23.52 -0.17
N TYR A 17 6.73 23.55 0.61
CA TYR A 17 6.99 22.53 1.65
C TYR A 17 6.74 23.07 3.07
N ARG A 18 6.28 24.32 3.20
CA ARG A 18 5.98 24.93 4.49
C ARG A 18 4.73 24.33 5.13
N MET A 19 4.76 24.24 6.45
CA MET A 19 3.59 24.09 7.28
C MET A 19 2.91 25.45 7.45
N ASN A 20 1.68 25.51 7.98
CA ASN A 20 0.99 26.77 8.22
C ASN A 20 1.71 27.65 9.26
N HIS A 21 2.30 26.99 10.26
CA HIS A 21 3.09 27.64 11.31
C HIS A 21 4.52 27.10 11.37
N PRO A 22 5.48 27.84 11.91
CA PRO A 22 6.83 27.32 12.15
C PRO A 22 6.80 26.06 13.01
N VAL A 23 7.62 25.09 12.63
CA VAL A 23 7.67 23.78 13.31
C VAL A 23 8.46 23.91 14.62
N ASN A 24 7.81 23.53 15.71
CA ASN A 24 8.44 23.36 17.02
C ASN A 24 8.22 21.91 17.48
N LEU A 25 9.30 21.16 17.62
CA LEU A 25 9.23 19.72 17.89
C LEU A 25 10.45 19.26 18.67
N THR A 26 10.24 18.46 19.71
CA THR A 26 11.32 17.75 20.40
C THR A 26 11.02 16.26 20.48
N VAL A 27 12.04 15.44 20.20
CA VAL A 27 11.99 13.99 20.43
C VAL A 27 13.12 13.64 21.40
N ALA A 28 12.77 13.24 22.61
CA ALA A 28 13.73 12.89 23.62
C ALA A 28 14.21 11.43 23.46
N SER A 29 15.39 11.13 24.03
CA SER A 29 15.90 9.76 24.06
C SER A 29 14.94 8.86 24.83
N GLY A 30 14.62 7.68 24.26
CA GLY A 30 13.67 6.70 24.82
C GLY A 30 12.20 6.95 24.45
N GLU A 31 11.83 8.08 23.87
CA GLU A 31 10.48 8.31 23.38
C GLU A 31 10.21 7.52 22.09
N GLN A 32 9.12 6.77 22.07
CA GLN A 32 8.58 6.17 20.85
C GLN A 32 7.37 7.00 20.42
N VAL A 33 7.38 7.52 19.21
CA VAL A 33 6.43 8.57 18.80
C VAL A 33 5.54 8.10 17.66
N ALA A 34 4.25 8.44 17.69
CA ALA A 34 3.35 8.33 16.56
C ALA A 34 2.98 9.72 16.03
N ILE A 35 3.22 9.97 14.74
CA ILE A 35 2.70 11.13 14.00
C ILE A 35 1.38 10.72 13.36
N VAL A 36 0.26 11.28 13.82
CA VAL A 36 -1.08 10.84 13.44
C VAL A 36 -1.86 11.97 12.77
N GLY A 37 -2.64 11.65 11.75
CA GLY A 37 -3.49 12.63 11.06
C GLY A 37 -4.09 12.08 9.76
N ALA A 38 -5.10 12.78 9.24
CA ALA A 38 -5.75 12.43 7.98
C ALA A 38 -4.77 12.43 6.79
N ASN A 39 -5.17 11.80 5.68
CA ASN A 39 -4.42 11.88 4.43
C ASN A 39 -4.36 13.34 3.96
N GLY A 40 -3.18 13.78 3.51
CA GLY A 40 -2.96 15.18 3.13
C GLY A 40 -2.76 16.17 4.28
N SER A 41 -2.84 15.75 5.57
CA SER A 41 -2.68 16.65 6.73
C SER A 41 -1.30 17.29 6.88
N GLY A 42 -0.27 16.77 6.20
CA GLY A 42 1.11 17.30 6.29
C GLY A 42 2.11 16.38 6.98
N LYS A 43 1.73 15.16 7.39
CA LYS A 43 2.62 14.21 8.07
C LYS A 43 3.94 13.97 7.33
N SER A 44 3.88 13.69 6.02
CA SER A 44 5.07 13.46 5.20
C SER A 44 5.95 14.71 5.10
N ARG A 45 5.35 15.92 5.09
CA ARG A 45 6.14 17.18 5.15
C ARG A 45 6.87 17.31 6.47
N LEU A 46 6.21 16.96 7.58
CA LEU A 46 6.86 16.96 8.89
C LEU A 46 8.02 15.96 8.92
N VAL A 47 7.86 14.77 8.36
CA VAL A 47 8.95 13.79 8.23
C VAL A 47 10.09 14.32 7.37
N ASP A 48 9.81 14.98 6.24
CA ASP A 48 10.83 15.59 5.39
C ASP A 48 11.62 16.71 6.13
N ILE A 49 10.96 17.45 7.03
CA ILE A 49 11.62 18.44 7.92
C ILE A 49 12.47 17.72 8.96
N ILE A 50 11.95 16.70 9.62
CA ILE A 50 12.66 15.89 10.63
C ILE A 50 13.92 15.24 10.04
N THR A 51 13.84 14.72 8.82
CA THR A 51 14.96 14.05 8.14
C THR A 51 15.95 15.03 7.49
N GLY A 52 15.69 16.34 7.52
CA GLY A 52 16.53 17.34 6.90
C GLY A 52 16.52 17.32 5.37
N ARG A 53 15.50 16.71 4.74
CA ARG A 53 15.37 16.61 3.28
C ARG A 53 15.25 17.99 2.63
N TYR A 54 14.61 18.94 3.31
CA TYR A 54 14.47 20.31 2.85
C TYR A 54 15.25 21.26 3.74
N PRO A 55 16.11 22.12 3.17
CA PRO A 55 16.83 23.11 3.95
C PRO A 55 15.86 24.13 4.57
N LEU A 56 16.09 24.47 5.83
CA LEU A 56 15.35 25.48 6.56
C LEU A 56 15.93 26.90 6.29
N LEU A 57 15.16 27.92 6.64
CA LEU A 57 15.55 29.32 6.48
C LEU A 57 16.77 29.66 7.35
N LEU A 58 16.78 29.17 8.58
CA LEU A 58 17.85 29.31 9.57
C LEU A 58 18.29 27.92 10.03
N ASN A 59 19.33 27.82 10.83
CA ASN A 59 19.80 26.55 11.40
C ASN A 59 18.97 26.21 12.65
N GLU A 60 17.76 25.79 12.43
CA GLU A 60 16.70 25.61 13.44
C GLU A 60 16.55 24.17 13.92
N VAL A 61 17.39 23.24 13.43
CA VAL A 61 17.35 21.82 13.81
C VAL A 61 18.67 21.45 14.49
N ARG A 62 18.55 20.80 15.65
CA ARG A 62 19.65 20.16 16.36
C ARG A 62 19.41 18.67 16.45
N TYR A 63 20.48 17.89 16.24
CA TYR A 63 20.47 16.44 16.36
C TYR A 63 21.52 15.99 17.36
N ASP A 64 21.15 15.07 18.27
CA ASP A 64 22.07 14.37 19.17
C ASP A 64 21.80 12.88 19.08
N PHE A 65 22.60 12.17 18.31
CA PHE A 65 22.44 10.75 18.08
C PHE A 65 23.24 9.87 19.07
N SER A 66 23.83 10.44 20.13
CA SER A 66 24.58 9.67 21.11
C SER A 66 23.70 8.49 21.65
N PRO A 67 24.25 7.30 21.82
CA PRO A 67 25.66 6.87 21.68
C PRO A 67 26.05 6.37 20.27
N SER A 68 25.31 6.70 19.22
CA SER A 68 25.64 6.27 17.85
C SER A 68 27.01 6.80 17.42
N PRO A 69 27.88 5.98 16.83
CA PRO A 69 29.14 6.44 16.26
C PRO A 69 28.97 7.19 14.93
N LEU A 70 27.77 7.08 14.32
CA LEU A 70 27.45 7.70 13.03
C LEU A 70 27.20 9.20 13.22
N LYS A 71 27.68 10.03 12.29
CA LYS A 71 27.63 11.49 12.41
C LYS A 71 26.55 12.13 11.53
N LEU A 72 26.23 11.51 10.39
CA LEU A 72 25.30 12.10 9.43
C LEU A 72 23.85 11.80 9.80
N VAL A 73 22.97 12.75 9.51
CA VAL A 73 21.52 12.57 9.72
C VAL A 73 21.01 11.40 8.88
N SER A 74 21.43 11.28 7.62
CA SER A 74 21.04 10.21 6.70
C SER A 74 21.50 8.80 7.12
N GLU A 75 22.52 8.72 7.96
CA GLU A 75 23.01 7.45 8.54
C GLU A 75 22.20 7.07 9.78
N ASN A 76 21.90 8.04 10.64
CA ASN A 76 21.21 7.83 11.90
C ASN A 76 19.69 7.78 11.78
N ILE A 77 19.11 8.50 10.82
CA ILE A 77 17.66 8.49 10.57
C ILE A 77 17.39 7.74 9.28
N LYS A 78 16.62 6.67 9.37
CA LYS A 78 16.11 5.94 8.20
C LYS A 78 14.60 6.11 8.11
N TYR A 79 14.12 6.39 6.91
CA TYR A 79 12.71 6.54 6.62
C TYR A 79 12.25 5.46 5.64
N ILE A 80 11.33 4.61 6.09
CA ILE A 80 10.71 3.58 5.27
C ILE A 80 9.30 4.02 4.93
N THR A 81 9.07 4.26 3.66
CA THR A 81 7.71 4.30 3.11
C THR A 81 7.39 2.87 2.67
N PHE A 82 6.43 2.22 3.32
CA PHE A 82 5.92 0.94 2.83
C PHE A 82 5.00 1.13 1.59
N ARG A 83 5.34 2.08 0.76
CA ARG A 83 5.00 2.02 -0.66
C ARG A 83 5.82 0.85 -1.14
N ASP A 84 5.13 -0.21 -1.48
CA ASP A 84 5.67 -1.51 -1.85
C ASP A 84 6.63 -1.46 -3.05
N SER A 85 7.72 -0.73 -2.92
CA SER A 85 8.80 -0.69 -3.90
C SER A 85 9.85 -1.74 -3.55
N TYR A 86 10.34 -2.44 -4.55
CA TYR A 86 11.38 -3.46 -4.36
C TYR A 86 12.78 -2.85 -4.17
N GLY A 87 12.91 -1.52 -4.01
CA GLY A 87 14.15 -0.77 -3.82
C GLY A 87 14.41 0.24 -4.93
N ASP A 88 15.49 1.05 -4.82
CA ASP A 88 15.83 2.14 -5.78
C ASP A 88 16.17 1.67 -7.21
N SER A 89 16.35 0.38 -7.43
CA SER A 89 16.61 -0.24 -8.75
C SER A 89 15.34 -0.60 -9.54
N ASP A 90 14.18 -0.14 -9.12
CA ASP A 90 12.86 -0.65 -9.47
C ASP A 90 12.32 -0.37 -10.86
N GLY A 91 13.03 0.31 -11.71
CA GLY A 91 12.58 0.54 -13.07
C GLY A 91 12.45 -0.72 -13.95
N SER A 92 12.93 -1.88 -13.47
CA SER A 92 13.12 -3.07 -14.31
C SER A 92 12.19 -4.24 -14.05
N TYR A 93 11.41 -4.23 -12.95
CA TYR A 93 10.58 -5.39 -12.62
C TYR A 93 9.11 -5.14 -12.93
N TYR A 94 8.61 -5.81 -13.98
CA TYR A 94 7.22 -5.70 -14.39
C TYR A 94 6.31 -6.57 -13.51
N TYR A 95 5.18 -6.02 -13.10
CA TYR A 95 4.11 -6.72 -12.38
C TYR A 95 3.73 -8.09 -12.99
N GLN A 96 3.74 -8.19 -14.31
CA GLN A 96 3.44 -9.42 -15.05
C GLN A 96 4.45 -10.54 -14.81
N GLN A 97 5.71 -10.24 -14.51
CA GLN A 97 6.74 -11.26 -14.23
C GLN A 97 6.43 -12.10 -12.98
N ARG A 98 5.65 -11.56 -12.05
CA ARG A 98 5.20 -12.30 -10.87
C ARG A 98 4.38 -13.55 -11.22
N TRP A 99 3.60 -13.48 -12.28
CA TRP A 99 2.73 -14.57 -12.73
C TRP A 99 3.42 -15.49 -13.73
N ASN A 100 4.47 -15.02 -14.38
CA ASN A 100 5.22 -15.70 -15.40
C ASN A 100 6.57 -16.20 -14.84
N GLN A 101 6.52 -17.11 -13.84
CA GLN A 101 7.71 -17.59 -13.14
C GLN A 101 8.71 -18.37 -14.04
N HIS A 102 8.32 -18.75 -15.25
CA HIS A 102 9.22 -19.35 -16.24
C HIS A 102 10.13 -18.32 -16.96
N ASP A 103 9.78 -17.02 -16.88
CA ASP A 103 10.51 -15.92 -17.51
C ASP A 103 11.09 -14.96 -16.44
N ILE A 104 11.41 -15.45 -15.25
CA ILE A 104 12.17 -14.65 -14.29
C ILE A 104 13.56 -14.44 -14.91
N ASP A 105 13.88 -13.17 -15.17
CA ASP A 105 15.21 -12.79 -15.66
C ASP A 105 16.26 -13.34 -14.67
N GLU A 106 17.28 -14.05 -15.19
CA GLU A 106 18.40 -14.57 -14.39
C GLU A 106 19.10 -13.47 -13.56
N LYS A 107 18.91 -12.21 -13.94
CA LYS A 107 19.41 -11.03 -13.22
C LYS A 107 18.53 -10.61 -12.03
N THR A 108 17.35 -11.21 -11.84
CA THR A 108 16.49 -10.87 -10.69
C THR A 108 17.16 -11.33 -9.39
N PRO A 109 17.47 -10.41 -8.46
CA PRO A 109 18.18 -10.80 -7.24
C PRO A 109 17.29 -11.58 -6.28
N THR A 110 17.91 -12.43 -5.48
CA THR A 110 17.27 -13.03 -4.32
C THR A 110 17.26 -12.05 -3.14
N ALA A 111 16.40 -12.30 -2.16
CA ALA A 111 16.35 -11.51 -0.94
C ALA A 111 17.72 -11.56 -0.20
N GLY A 112 18.37 -12.72 -0.17
CA GLY A 112 19.69 -12.90 0.44
C GLY A 112 20.75 -12.05 -0.24
N GLN A 113 20.82 -12.05 -1.57
CA GLN A 113 21.77 -11.23 -2.33
C GLN A 113 21.61 -9.73 -2.01
N MET A 114 20.36 -9.23 -2.01
CA MET A 114 20.10 -7.82 -1.71
C MET A 114 20.39 -7.44 -0.25
N LEU A 115 20.21 -8.36 0.71
CA LEU A 115 20.57 -8.13 2.10
C LEU A 115 22.08 -8.10 2.29
N GLU A 116 22.81 -8.97 1.61
CA GLU A 116 24.29 -8.99 1.64
C GLU A 116 24.89 -7.74 0.99
N GLU A 117 24.35 -7.30 -0.14
CA GLU A 117 24.71 -6.01 -0.76
C GLU A 117 24.48 -4.85 0.20
N ALA A 118 23.33 -4.82 0.89
CA ALA A 118 23.02 -3.77 1.85
C ALA A 118 23.93 -3.79 3.06
N PHE A 119 24.31 -4.97 3.55
CA PHE A 119 25.27 -5.16 4.63
C PHE A 119 26.64 -4.63 4.24
N THR A 120 27.17 -5.05 3.08
CA THR A 120 28.47 -4.63 2.55
C THR A 120 28.50 -3.11 2.26
N ALA A 121 27.43 -2.56 1.68
CA ALA A 121 27.33 -1.13 1.43
C ALA A 121 27.37 -0.32 2.74
N ALA A 122 26.70 -0.80 3.78
CA ALA A 122 26.70 -0.18 5.09
C ALA A 122 28.11 -0.26 5.76
N GLU A 123 28.86 -1.33 5.59
CA GLU A 123 30.25 -1.43 6.06
C GLU A 123 31.17 -0.42 5.37
N ASN A 124 31.10 -0.36 4.05
CA ASN A 124 31.92 0.54 3.24
C ASN A 124 31.66 2.02 3.56
N SER A 125 30.42 2.39 3.85
CA SER A 125 30.06 3.79 4.14
C SER A 125 30.55 4.28 5.50
N THR A 126 30.62 3.41 6.50
CA THR A 126 30.98 3.79 7.89
C THR A 126 32.45 3.59 8.24
N GLY A 127 33.16 2.78 7.50
CA GLY A 127 34.60 2.53 7.70
C GLY A 127 35.52 3.71 7.27
N TYR A 128 34.96 4.76 6.70
CA TYR A 128 35.76 5.89 6.22
C TYR A 128 36.32 6.71 7.39
N GLY A 129 37.67 6.73 7.51
CA GLY A 129 38.38 7.49 8.56
C GLY A 129 38.56 6.74 9.89
N MET A 130 38.19 5.47 9.99
CA MET A 130 38.50 4.61 11.15
C MET A 130 39.83 3.90 10.96
N ASP A 131 40.50 3.62 12.07
CA ASP A 131 41.65 2.71 12.09
C ASP A 131 41.19 1.26 11.92
N GLU A 132 42.15 0.32 11.75
CA GLU A 132 41.83 -1.09 11.50
C GLU A 132 41.11 -1.75 12.71
N GLU A 133 41.44 -1.35 13.93
CA GLU A 133 40.77 -1.87 15.13
C GLU A 133 39.31 -1.38 15.22
N GLY A 134 39.06 -0.12 14.93
CA GLY A 134 37.71 0.42 14.86
C GLY A 134 36.85 -0.22 13.77
N LYS A 135 37.44 -0.50 12.60
CA LYS A 135 36.75 -1.23 11.51
C LYS A 135 36.39 -2.66 11.95
N GLN A 136 37.31 -3.35 12.61
CA GLN A 136 37.06 -4.70 13.09
C GLN A 136 35.95 -4.75 14.14
N GLN A 137 35.95 -3.85 15.12
CA GLN A 137 34.91 -3.75 16.13
C GLN A 137 33.55 -3.43 15.51
N MET A 138 33.51 -2.55 14.50
CA MET A 138 32.29 -2.21 13.78
C MET A 138 31.76 -3.41 12.98
N HIS A 139 32.64 -4.15 12.31
CA HIS A 139 32.25 -5.36 11.57
C HIS A 139 31.66 -6.42 12.51
N GLU A 140 32.28 -6.69 13.64
CA GLU A 140 31.76 -7.63 14.65
C GLU A 140 30.38 -7.21 15.16
N ARG A 141 30.21 -5.93 15.52
CA ARG A 141 28.93 -5.40 15.99
C ARG A 141 27.82 -5.54 14.94
N ARG A 142 28.13 -5.28 13.67
CA ARG A 142 27.17 -5.40 12.56
C ARG A 142 26.83 -6.85 12.23
N THR A 143 27.82 -7.74 12.27
CA THR A 143 27.59 -9.17 12.09
C THR A 143 26.65 -9.70 13.18
N MET A 144 26.88 -9.34 14.44
CA MET A 144 25.98 -9.69 15.53
C MET A 144 24.56 -9.14 15.31
N LEU A 145 24.43 -7.90 14.84
CA LEU A 145 23.14 -7.31 14.53
C LEU A 145 22.44 -8.05 13.37
N ARG A 146 23.15 -8.37 12.29
CA ARG A 146 22.65 -9.14 11.16
C ARG A 146 22.12 -10.49 11.60
N ASP A 147 22.91 -11.24 12.33
CA ASP A 147 22.57 -12.60 12.76
C ASP A 147 21.31 -12.56 13.67
N LYS A 148 21.28 -11.59 14.58
CA LYS A 148 20.10 -11.35 15.44
C LYS A 148 18.86 -11.00 14.63
N LEU A 149 18.97 -10.12 13.63
CA LEU A 149 17.84 -9.76 12.74
C LEU A 149 17.38 -10.97 11.93
N TYR A 150 18.29 -11.79 11.42
CA TYR A 150 17.95 -12.99 10.66
C TYR A 150 17.19 -14.01 11.50
N GLU A 151 17.61 -14.23 12.75
CA GLU A 151 16.91 -15.08 13.70
C GLU A 151 15.52 -14.52 14.05
N MET A 152 15.46 -13.26 14.46
CA MET A 152 14.25 -12.58 14.92
C MET A 152 13.15 -12.52 13.85
N PHE A 153 13.54 -12.27 12.60
CA PHE A 153 12.60 -12.19 11.48
C PHE A 153 12.33 -13.55 10.81
N HIS A 154 13.02 -14.62 11.25
CA HIS A 154 12.97 -15.94 10.62
C HIS A 154 13.25 -15.89 9.11
N LEU A 155 14.36 -15.23 8.73
CA LEU A 155 14.67 -14.95 7.32
C LEU A 155 15.22 -16.15 6.56
N SER A 156 15.69 -17.20 7.22
CA SER A 156 16.30 -18.37 6.58
C SER A 156 15.48 -18.93 5.42
N THR A 157 14.15 -18.88 5.51
CA THR A 157 13.24 -19.36 4.47
C THR A 157 13.02 -18.36 3.32
N LEU A 158 13.55 -17.13 3.45
CA LEU A 158 13.34 -16.05 2.50
C LEU A 158 14.57 -15.77 1.64
N LEU A 159 15.77 -16.12 2.13
CA LEU A 159 17.04 -15.73 1.51
C LEU A 159 17.17 -16.21 0.06
N ASP A 160 16.68 -17.41 -0.24
CA ASP A 160 16.75 -18.00 -1.59
C ASP A 160 15.58 -17.60 -2.49
N LYS A 161 14.60 -16.85 -1.98
CA LYS A 161 13.48 -16.39 -2.79
C LYS A 161 13.84 -15.16 -3.61
N TYR A 162 13.41 -15.13 -4.85
CA TYR A 162 13.47 -13.91 -5.66
C TYR A 162 12.61 -12.82 -5.02
N ILE A 163 13.10 -11.58 -5.04
CA ILE A 163 12.43 -10.43 -4.41
C ILE A 163 10.99 -10.24 -4.89
N ILE A 164 10.73 -10.47 -6.18
CA ILE A 164 9.41 -10.35 -6.80
C ILE A 164 8.40 -11.41 -6.34
N THR A 165 8.87 -12.51 -5.72
CA THR A 165 8.00 -13.60 -5.26
C THR A 165 7.62 -13.48 -3.78
N LEU A 166 8.15 -12.48 -3.07
CA LEU A 166 7.84 -12.26 -1.66
C LEU A 166 6.37 -11.84 -1.48
N SER A 167 5.71 -12.41 -0.48
CA SER A 167 4.42 -11.93 -0.01
C SER A 167 4.55 -10.55 0.65
N SER A 168 3.46 -9.81 0.83
CA SER A 168 3.50 -8.48 1.45
C SER A 168 4.14 -8.49 2.85
N GLY A 169 3.87 -9.51 3.68
CA GLY A 169 4.50 -9.66 4.99
C GLY A 169 6.00 -10.01 4.90
N GLU A 170 6.39 -10.89 3.98
CA GLU A 170 7.79 -11.24 3.73
C GLU A 170 8.59 -10.04 3.20
N LEU A 171 8.00 -9.28 2.27
CA LEU A 171 8.62 -8.06 1.74
C LEU A 171 8.85 -7.01 2.84
N ARG A 172 7.94 -6.87 3.79
CA ARG A 172 8.13 -5.95 4.93
C ARG A 172 9.26 -6.39 5.85
N LYS A 173 9.32 -7.68 6.19
CA LYS A 173 10.43 -8.24 6.95
C LYS A 173 11.75 -7.97 6.25
N PHE A 174 11.80 -8.20 4.94
CA PHE A 174 12.96 -7.92 4.11
C PHE A 174 13.35 -6.43 4.14
N GLN A 175 12.41 -5.51 3.89
CA GLN A 175 12.65 -4.06 3.88
C GLN A 175 13.15 -3.55 5.24
N LEU A 176 12.53 -4.02 6.33
CA LEU A 176 12.96 -3.71 7.68
C LEU A 176 14.38 -4.19 7.94
N THR A 177 14.68 -5.45 7.63
CA THR A 177 16.03 -6.00 7.81
C THR A 177 17.05 -5.22 7.00
N LYS A 178 16.79 -4.99 5.70
CA LYS A 178 17.66 -4.19 4.83
C LYS A 178 17.99 -2.83 5.43
N THR A 179 17.00 -2.17 5.99
CA THR A 179 17.18 -0.84 6.60
C THR A 179 17.93 -0.92 7.93
N LEU A 180 17.59 -1.90 8.78
CA LEU A 180 18.20 -2.07 10.10
C LEU A 180 19.65 -2.52 10.05
N LEU A 181 20.08 -3.22 8.98
CA LEU A 181 21.48 -3.57 8.75
C LEU A 181 22.42 -2.36 8.71
N SER A 182 21.92 -1.16 8.40
CA SER A 182 22.69 0.08 8.48
C SER A 182 22.92 0.57 9.93
N GLY A 183 22.24 0.02 10.93
CA GLY A 183 22.36 0.38 12.34
C GLY A 183 21.84 1.80 12.67
N PRO A 184 20.64 2.20 12.20
CA PRO A 184 20.14 3.55 12.46
C PRO A 184 19.82 3.76 13.95
N ARG A 185 19.95 5.01 14.42
CA ARG A 185 19.52 5.41 15.76
C ARG A 185 18.01 5.66 15.83
N LEU A 186 17.42 6.12 14.70
CA LEU A 186 16.01 6.45 14.57
C LEU A 186 15.43 5.83 13.28
N LEU A 187 14.37 5.09 13.42
CA LEU A 187 13.60 4.51 12.32
C LEU A 187 12.24 5.18 12.21
N ILE A 188 11.97 5.82 11.09
CA ILE A 188 10.67 6.40 10.76
C ILE A 188 9.96 5.47 9.79
N MET A 189 8.74 5.04 10.12
CA MET A 189 7.95 4.14 9.28
C MET A 189 6.60 4.75 8.93
N ASP A 190 6.34 4.88 7.63
CA ASP A 190 5.07 5.41 7.13
C ASP A 190 4.06 4.27 6.92
N ASN A 191 3.02 4.28 7.73
CA ASN A 191 1.92 3.32 7.70
C ASN A 191 2.38 1.84 7.65
N PRO A 192 3.19 1.35 8.58
CA PRO A 192 3.81 0.02 8.53
C PRO A 192 2.81 -1.14 8.58
N PHE A 193 1.62 -0.91 9.10
CA PHE A 193 0.60 -1.94 9.30
C PHE A 193 -0.37 -2.10 8.13
N ILE A 194 -0.25 -1.26 7.13
CA ILE A 194 -1.11 -1.27 5.94
C ILE A 194 -0.96 -2.61 5.16
N GLY A 195 -2.08 -3.30 4.81
CA GLY A 195 -2.11 -4.57 4.05
C GLY A 195 -1.62 -5.80 4.82
N LEU A 196 -1.52 -5.70 6.14
CA LEU A 196 -1.25 -6.83 7.00
C LEU A 196 -2.54 -7.32 7.65
N ASP A 197 -2.73 -8.65 7.67
CA ASP A 197 -3.76 -9.26 8.50
C ASP A 197 -3.49 -9.01 9.99
N ALA A 198 -4.49 -9.24 10.83
CA ALA A 198 -4.40 -8.98 12.27
C ALA A 198 -3.21 -9.69 12.93
N GLN A 199 -2.98 -10.97 12.59
CA GLN A 199 -1.89 -11.76 13.13
C GLN A 199 -0.52 -11.22 12.72
N THR A 200 -0.33 -10.89 11.44
CA THR A 200 0.94 -10.34 10.94
C THR A 200 1.21 -8.95 11.53
N ARG A 201 0.17 -8.16 11.79
CA ARG A 201 0.26 -6.85 12.44
C ARG A 201 0.75 -6.98 13.89
N GLU A 202 0.15 -7.87 14.67
CA GLU A 202 0.59 -8.16 16.03
C GLU A 202 2.04 -8.65 16.07
N GLN A 203 2.41 -9.55 15.15
CA GLN A 203 3.79 -10.03 15.03
C GLN A 203 4.77 -8.88 14.74
N LEU A 204 4.43 -7.97 13.80
CA LEU A 204 5.28 -6.82 13.48
C LEU A 204 5.40 -5.86 14.68
N ALA A 205 4.30 -5.57 15.37
CA ALA A 205 4.31 -4.72 16.56
C ALA A 205 5.16 -5.32 17.69
N GLY A 206 5.00 -6.62 17.99
CA GLY A 206 5.79 -7.34 18.98
C GLY A 206 7.29 -7.37 18.62
N LEU A 207 7.59 -7.49 17.34
CA LEU A 207 8.96 -7.48 16.84
C LEU A 207 9.63 -6.11 16.98
N LEU A 208 8.92 -5.03 16.66
CA LEU A 208 9.38 -3.66 16.89
C LEU A 208 9.59 -3.38 18.39
N GLN A 209 8.68 -3.83 19.23
CA GLN A 209 8.82 -3.71 20.68
C GLN A 209 10.06 -4.44 21.20
N THR A 210 10.35 -5.63 20.68
CA THR A 210 11.56 -6.39 21.02
C THR A 210 12.82 -5.65 20.57
N LEU A 211 12.86 -5.15 19.34
CA LEU A 211 13.96 -4.34 18.82
C LEU A 211 14.24 -3.11 19.69
N ILE A 212 13.20 -2.35 20.03
CA ILE A 212 13.29 -1.16 20.89
C ILE A 212 13.88 -1.51 22.26
N ARG A 213 13.47 -2.64 22.84
CA ARG A 213 13.93 -3.07 24.16
C ARG A 213 15.39 -3.56 24.16
N GLU A 214 15.81 -4.21 23.06
CA GLU A 214 17.10 -4.89 22.98
C GLU A 214 18.18 -4.08 22.28
N THR A 215 17.83 -2.94 21.73
CA THR A 215 18.75 -2.02 21.05
C THR A 215 18.46 -0.58 21.45
N ASP A 216 19.35 0.35 21.04
CA ASP A 216 19.14 1.77 21.23
C ASP A 216 18.22 2.38 20.16
N LEU A 217 17.51 1.56 19.39
CA LEU A 217 16.64 2.01 18.31
C LEU A 217 15.43 2.80 18.85
N GLN A 218 15.21 3.99 18.32
CA GLN A 218 13.94 4.70 18.48
C GLN A 218 13.08 4.59 17.23
N VAL A 219 11.77 4.65 17.43
CA VAL A 219 10.82 4.48 16.35
C VAL A 219 9.85 5.66 16.31
N ILE A 220 9.66 6.22 15.11
CA ILE A 220 8.56 7.12 14.81
C ILE A 220 7.63 6.43 13.81
N LEU A 221 6.37 6.24 14.18
CA LEU A 221 5.34 5.74 13.28
C LEU A 221 4.56 6.89 12.69
N VAL A 222 4.36 6.90 11.40
CA VAL A 222 3.46 7.84 10.71
C VAL A 222 2.19 7.09 10.38
N LEU A 223 1.06 7.46 10.97
CA LEU A 223 -0.18 6.72 10.90
C LEU A 223 -1.33 7.57 10.35
N SER A 224 -2.16 6.97 9.53
CA SER A 224 -3.38 7.59 9.02
C SER A 224 -4.63 7.18 9.80
N LYS A 225 -4.51 6.13 10.64
CA LYS A 225 -5.55 5.62 11.54
C LYS A 225 -5.13 5.77 12.99
N THR A 226 -6.05 6.22 13.82
CA THR A 226 -5.84 6.33 15.26
C THR A 226 -5.88 4.96 15.97
N ASP A 227 -6.58 3.98 15.40
CA ASP A 227 -6.71 2.64 15.98
C ASP A 227 -5.45 1.77 15.82
N ASP A 228 -4.55 2.17 14.94
CA ASP A 228 -3.31 1.43 14.66
C ASP A 228 -2.11 1.85 15.55
N ILE A 229 -2.33 2.63 16.62
CA ILE A 229 -1.25 3.10 17.52
C ILE A 229 -0.85 1.96 18.47
N PRO A 230 0.33 1.32 18.31
CA PRO A 230 0.77 0.23 19.17
C PRO A 230 0.99 0.67 20.62
N GLU A 231 0.98 -0.31 21.54
CA GLU A 231 1.17 -0.04 22.99
C GLU A 231 2.56 0.48 23.33
N PHE A 232 3.59 0.12 22.57
CA PHE A 232 4.96 0.59 22.80
C PHE A 232 5.16 2.07 22.48
N ILE A 233 4.24 2.72 21.79
CA ILE A 233 4.28 4.17 21.52
C ILE A 233 4.04 4.92 22.85
N THR A 234 4.92 5.86 23.14
CA THR A 234 4.85 6.67 24.37
C THR A 234 4.11 7.98 24.16
N HIS A 235 4.32 8.63 23.02
CA HIS A 235 3.75 9.94 22.71
C HIS A 235 3.15 9.99 21.30
N VAL A 236 2.19 10.88 21.13
CA VAL A 236 1.51 11.14 19.86
C VAL A 236 1.67 12.60 19.48
N ILE A 237 1.96 12.86 18.22
CA ILE A 237 2.00 14.18 17.59
C ILE A 237 0.87 14.22 16.56
N PRO A 238 -0.26 14.83 16.86
CA PRO A 238 -1.32 15.01 15.89
C PRO A 238 -0.93 16.07 14.84
N VAL A 239 -1.30 15.80 13.56
CA VAL A 239 -1.06 16.74 12.44
C VAL A 239 -2.37 16.94 11.69
N GLU A 240 -2.85 18.18 11.64
CA GLU A 240 -4.12 18.54 11.02
C GLU A 240 -3.96 19.77 10.12
N HIS A 241 -4.45 19.70 8.89
CA HIS A 241 -4.48 20.85 7.96
C HIS A 241 -3.14 21.61 7.83
N LEU A 242 -2.02 20.90 7.79
CA LEU A 242 -0.65 21.43 7.78
C LEU A 242 -0.23 22.12 9.10
N ASP A 243 -0.94 21.88 10.20
CA ASP A 243 -0.57 22.32 11.54
C ASP A 243 -0.13 21.14 12.39
N ILE A 244 0.92 21.36 13.19
CA ILE A 244 1.42 20.39 14.15
C ILE A 244 0.84 20.75 15.51
N LEU A 245 0.04 19.86 16.06
CA LEU A 245 -0.53 20.03 17.38
C LEU A 245 0.49 19.61 18.48
N PRO A 246 0.29 20.05 19.72
CA PRO A 246 1.18 19.68 20.83
C PRO A 246 1.35 18.15 20.96
N LYS A 247 2.59 17.73 21.22
CA LYS A 247 2.91 16.34 21.56
C LYS A 247 2.25 15.97 22.89
N VAL A 248 1.49 14.89 22.90
CA VAL A 248 0.75 14.40 24.08
C VAL A 248 1.10 12.95 24.40
N PRO A 249 0.99 12.49 25.67
CA PRO A 249 1.12 11.09 26.00
C PRO A 249 0.10 10.22 25.23
N ARG A 250 0.51 9.02 24.79
CA ARG A 250 -0.38 8.09 24.07
C ARG A 250 -1.67 7.81 24.83
N THR A 251 -1.56 7.60 26.14
CA THR A 251 -2.72 7.29 27.00
C THR A 251 -3.77 8.40 27.01
N GLU A 252 -3.33 9.66 26.97
CA GLU A 252 -4.20 10.81 26.87
C GLU A 252 -4.85 10.91 25.49
N TYR A 253 -4.06 10.76 24.42
CA TYR A 253 -4.55 10.84 23.05
C TYR A 253 -5.59 9.77 22.73
N VAL A 254 -5.35 8.52 23.11
CA VAL A 254 -6.28 7.39 22.87
C VAL A 254 -7.56 7.55 23.70
N GLY A 255 -7.46 8.13 24.90
CA GLY A 255 -8.63 8.41 25.78
C GLY A 255 -9.51 9.58 25.30
N GLN A 256 -8.95 10.51 24.55
CA GLN A 256 -9.64 11.72 24.08
C GLN A 256 -9.89 11.72 22.56
N ARG A 257 -10.13 10.55 21.97
CA ARG A 257 -10.30 10.44 20.51
C ARG A 257 -11.10 11.60 19.94
N PRO A 258 -10.51 12.48 19.11
CA PRO A 258 -11.28 13.52 18.45
C PRO A 258 -12.32 12.85 17.57
N HIS A 259 -13.57 13.28 17.68
CA HIS A 259 -14.62 12.85 16.77
C HIS A 259 -14.34 13.44 15.39
N ILE A 260 -13.59 12.69 14.56
CA ILE A 260 -13.32 13.11 13.18
C ILE A 260 -14.66 13.06 12.44
N PRO A 261 -15.17 14.19 11.93
CA PRO A 261 -16.44 14.17 11.20
C PRO A 261 -16.31 13.25 9.99
N VAL A 262 -17.13 12.22 9.96
CA VAL A 262 -17.20 11.24 8.88
C VAL A 262 -17.66 11.95 7.61
N ARG A 263 -17.00 11.69 6.48
CA ARG A 263 -17.44 12.20 5.18
C ARG A 263 -18.47 11.22 4.61
N VAL A 264 -19.71 11.67 4.49
CA VAL A 264 -20.82 10.86 4.00
C VAL A 264 -21.06 11.22 2.52
N LEU A 265 -21.48 10.24 1.72
CA LEU A 265 -21.88 10.47 0.33
C LEU A 265 -23.18 11.30 0.33
N GLU A 266 -23.15 12.44 -0.34
CA GLU A 266 -24.31 13.32 -0.48
C GLU A 266 -25.45 12.58 -1.19
N GLU A 267 -26.69 12.74 -0.73
CA GLU A 267 -27.87 12.02 -1.24
C GLU A 267 -28.08 12.24 -2.74
N ASP A 268 -27.84 13.45 -3.25
CA ASP A 268 -27.93 13.75 -4.67
C ASP A 268 -26.87 13.01 -5.50
N LYS A 269 -25.66 12.87 -4.97
CA LYS A 269 -24.58 12.09 -5.61
C LYS A 269 -24.90 10.60 -5.62
N ALA A 270 -25.45 10.07 -4.52
CA ALA A 270 -25.91 8.68 -4.46
C ALA A 270 -27.05 8.44 -5.47
N ALA A 271 -28.03 9.32 -5.53
CA ALA A 271 -29.12 9.24 -6.51
C ALA A 271 -28.63 9.28 -7.95
N ARG A 272 -27.62 10.13 -8.27
CA ARG A 272 -27.02 10.19 -9.60
C ARG A 272 -26.26 8.93 -9.97
N ILE A 273 -25.56 8.27 -9.02
CA ILE A 273 -24.92 6.96 -9.25
C ILE A 273 -25.98 5.91 -9.59
N LEU A 274 -27.08 5.87 -8.83
CA LEU A 274 -28.18 4.93 -9.06
C LEU A 274 -28.91 5.18 -10.39
N ALA A 275 -28.99 6.43 -10.83
CA ALA A 275 -29.63 6.83 -12.08
C ALA A 275 -28.75 6.66 -13.33
N LEU A 276 -27.51 6.19 -13.19
CA LEU A 276 -26.69 5.86 -14.37
C LEU A 276 -27.42 4.80 -15.22
N PRO A 277 -27.42 4.96 -16.56
CA PRO A 277 -28.14 4.03 -17.43
C PRO A 277 -27.61 2.60 -17.25
N GLU A 278 -28.53 1.65 -17.09
CA GLU A 278 -28.16 0.24 -17.12
C GLU A 278 -27.58 -0.08 -18.50
N LYS A 279 -26.43 -0.72 -18.53
CA LYS A 279 -25.87 -1.23 -19.77
C LYS A 279 -26.77 -2.37 -20.25
N GLU A 280 -27.34 -2.24 -21.45
CA GLU A 280 -27.97 -3.37 -22.11
C GLU A 280 -27.02 -4.56 -22.05
N ASN A 281 -27.55 -5.68 -21.59
CA ASN A 281 -26.81 -6.91 -21.32
C ASN A 281 -26.15 -7.39 -22.65
N ARG A 282 -24.94 -6.90 -22.95
CA ARG A 282 -24.15 -7.29 -24.13
C ARG A 282 -23.47 -8.64 -23.96
N LEU A 283 -23.69 -9.30 -22.82
CA LEU A 283 -23.31 -10.67 -22.65
C LEU A 283 -24.19 -11.48 -23.60
N THR A 284 -23.69 -11.78 -24.78
CA THR A 284 -24.25 -12.79 -25.68
C THR A 284 -24.05 -14.15 -25.01
N THR A 285 -24.67 -14.34 -23.86
CA THR A 285 -24.68 -15.61 -23.19
C THR A 285 -25.66 -16.51 -23.92
N THR A 286 -25.15 -17.53 -24.57
CA THR A 286 -25.87 -18.74 -24.87
C THR A 286 -26.29 -19.45 -23.57
N ASP A 287 -25.83 -18.94 -22.42
CA ASP A 287 -26.10 -19.50 -21.09
C ASP A 287 -27.30 -18.78 -20.47
N THR A 288 -28.40 -19.52 -20.31
CA THR A 288 -29.68 -19.06 -19.73
C THR A 288 -29.58 -18.69 -18.25
N GLU A 289 -28.42 -18.87 -17.59
CA GLU A 289 -28.25 -18.72 -16.15
C GLU A 289 -27.63 -17.39 -15.68
N GLY A 290 -27.23 -16.48 -16.59
CA GLY A 290 -26.61 -15.20 -16.22
C GLY A 290 -25.25 -15.33 -15.53
N CYS A 291 -24.45 -16.30 -15.94
CA CYS A 291 -23.13 -16.59 -15.36
C CYS A 291 -22.11 -15.52 -15.78
N MET A 292 -21.50 -14.81 -14.80
CA MET A 292 -20.43 -13.85 -15.04
C MET A 292 -19.06 -14.54 -15.12
N LEU A 293 -18.82 -15.48 -14.25
CA LEU A 293 -17.61 -16.33 -14.24
C LEU A 293 -17.88 -17.70 -13.66
N ARG A 294 -17.20 -18.70 -14.21
CA ARG A 294 -17.28 -20.10 -13.76
C ARG A 294 -15.89 -20.71 -13.78
N PHE A 295 -15.51 -21.32 -12.69
CA PHE A 295 -14.30 -22.10 -12.49
C PHE A 295 -14.70 -23.54 -12.22
N ASN A 296 -14.20 -24.48 -13.01
CA ASN A 296 -14.48 -25.91 -12.84
C ASN A 296 -13.15 -26.63 -12.54
N HIS A 297 -13.04 -27.21 -11.34
CA HIS A 297 -11.88 -27.97 -10.88
C HIS A 297 -10.53 -27.27 -11.11
N VAL A 298 -10.48 -25.95 -10.92
CA VAL A 298 -9.29 -25.13 -11.23
C VAL A 298 -8.20 -25.38 -10.21
N SER A 299 -7.02 -25.75 -10.70
CA SER A 299 -5.81 -25.93 -9.91
C SER A 299 -4.67 -25.14 -10.48
N ILE A 300 -3.98 -24.35 -9.63
CA ILE A 300 -2.84 -23.52 -10.01
C ILE A 300 -1.61 -23.93 -9.21
N ARG A 301 -0.49 -24.12 -9.90
CA ARG A 301 0.79 -24.50 -9.31
C ARG A 301 1.91 -23.59 -9.79
N TYR A 302 2.83 -23.30 -8.88
CA TYR A 302 4.09 -22.65 -9.18
C TYR A 302 5.24 -23.50 -8.61
N GLY A 303 5.99 -24.13 -9.52
CA GLY A 303 6.97 -25.16 -9.16
C GLY A 303 6.31 -26.31 -8.39
N GLN A 304 6.82 -26.60 -7.20
CA GLN A 304 6.28 -27.65 -6.32
C GLN A 304 5.09 -27.18 -5.46
N ARG A 305 4.79 -25.88 -5.46
CA ARG A 305 3.76 -25.31 -4.58
C ARG A 305 2.42 -25.23 -5.28
N THR A 306 1.40 -25.87 -4.73
CA THR A 306 0.00 -25.74 -5.16
C THR A 306 -0.62 -24.52 -4.45
N ILE A 307 -1.07 -23.54 -5.21
CA ILE A 307 -1.71 -22.31 -4.70
C ILE A 307 -3.22 -22.49 -4.63
N LEU A 308 -3.84 -22.88 -5.74
CA LEU A 308 -5.25 -23.25 -5.80
C LEU A 308 -5.34 -24.74 -6.10
N LYS A 309 -6.26 -25.45 -5.45
CA LYS A 309 -6.44 -26.87 -5.61
C LYS A 309 -7.92 -27.17 -5.79
N ASP A 310 -8.28 -27.70 -6.96
CA ASP A 310 -9.60 -28.24 -7.27
C ASP A 310 -10.74 -27.26 -6.90
N LEU A 311 -10.60 -26.01 -7.37
CA LEU A 311 -11.53 -24.94 -7.04
C LEU A 311 -12.71 -24.91 -8.00
N ASP A 312 -13.93 -25.11 -7.47
CA ASP A 312 -15.18 -24.83 -8.13
C ASP A 312 -15.75 -23.52 -7.60
N TRP A 313 -16.03 -22.59 -8.51
CA TRP A 313 -16.59 -21.29 -8.13
C TRP A 313 -17.39 -20.69 -9.28
N THR A 314 -18.63 -20.32 -9.00
CA THR A 314 -19.51 -19.64 -9.97
C THR A 314 -20.00 -18.34 -9.38
N VAL A 315 -19.88 -17.26 -10.15
CA VAL A 315 -20.44 -15.95 -9.81
C VAL A 315 -21.48 -15.59 -10.86
N LYS A 316 -22.69 -15.30 -10.41
CA LYS A 316 -23.79 -14.85 -11.27
C LYS A 316 -23.86 -13.33 -11.31
N GLN A 317 -24.55 -12.83 -12.32
CA GLN A 317 -24.86 -11.41 -12.43
C GLN A 317 -25.59 -10.91 -11.18
N ASN A 318 -25.27 -9.68 -10.77
CA ASN A 318 -25.84 -9.04 -9.57
C ASN A 318 -25.41 -9.67 -8.22
N GLU A 319 -24.53 -10.64 -8.17
CA GLU A 319 -23.98 -11.13 -6.91
C GLU A 319 -22.83 -10.24 -6.42
N LYS A 320 -22.71 -10.10 -5.10
CA LYS A 320 -21.65 -9.35 -4.43
C LYS A 320 -20.92 -10.28 -3.49
N TRP A 321 -19.69 -10.57 -3.84
CA TRP A 321 -18.86 -11.57 -3.17
C TRP A 321 -17.79 -10.93 -2.29
N ALA A 322 -17.70 -11.39 -1.05
CA ALA A 322 -16.53 -11.17 -0.22
C ALA A 322 -15.57 -12.36 -0.35
N LEU A 323 -14.34 -12.10 -0.78
CA LEU A 323 -13.29 -13.10 -0.90
C LEU A 323 -12.35 -12.99 0.30
N GLY A 324 -12.43 -13.97 1.21
CA GLY A 324 -11.62 -14.07 2.42
C GLY A 324 -10.51 -15.12 2.32
N GLY A 325 -9.64 -15.15 3.30
CA GLY A 325 -8.58 -16.15 3.45
C GLY A 325 -7.29 -15.59 3.99
N GLU A 326 -6.44 -16.44 4.55
CA GLU A 326 -5.13 -16.07 5.09
C GLU A 326 -4.21 -15.47 4.01
N ASN A 327 -3.15 -14.78 4.46
CA ASN A 327 -2.10 -14.32 3.55
C ASN A 327 -1.41 -15.54 2.88
N GLY A 328 -1.31 -15.46 1.54
CA GLY A 328 -0.77 -16.56 0.75
C GLY A 328 -1.75 -17.71 0.46
N ALA A 329 -3.05 -17.56 0.77
CA ALA A 329 -4.10 -18.53 0.40
C ALA A 329 -4.48 -18.52 -1.09
N GLY A 330 -3.90 -17.60 -1.90
CA GLY A 330 -4.14 -17.56 -3.34
C GLY A 330 -5.18 -16.53 -3.80
N LYS A 331 -5.63 -15.60 -2.94
CA LYS A 331 -6.61 -14.55 -3.30
C LYS A 331 -6.20 -13.76 -4.54
N SER A 332 -5.00 -13.18 -4.53
CA SER A 332 -4.49 -12.40 -5.69
C SER A 332 -4.28 -13.29 -6.92
N THR A 333 -3.91 -14.57 -6.75
CA THR A 333 -3.83 -15.54 -7.85
C THR A 333 -5.21 -15.77 -8.46
N LEU A 334 -6.25 -15.97 -7.64
CA LEU A 334 -7.62 -16.14 -8.12
C LEU A 334 -8.10 -14.90 -8.89
N LEU A 335 -7.87 -13.69 -8.33
CA LEU A 335 -8.22 -12.44 -9.02
C LEU A 335 -7.48 -12.25 -10.33
N SER A 336 -6.19 -12.65 -10.41
CA SER A 336 -5.41 -12.57 -11.65
C SER A 336 -5.95 -13.48 -12.76
N LEU A 337 -6.55 -14.62 -12.41
CA LEU A 337 -7.24 -15.48 -13.37
C LEU A 337 -8.52 -14.80 -13.89
N VAL A 338 -9.30 -14.16 -13.03
CA VAL A 338 -10.50 -13.41 -13.42
C VAL A 338 -10.15 -12.21 -14.31
N CYS A 339 -9.10 -11.47 -13.98
CA CYS A 339 -8.61 -10.32 -14.76
C CYS A 339 -7.90 -10.72 -16.07
N ALA A 340 -7.77 -12.02 -16.34
CA ALA A 340 -7.03 -12.57 -17.48
C ALA A 340 -5.54 -12.17 -17.55
N ASP A 341 -4.94 -11.81 -16.42
CA ASP A 341 -3.52 -11.45 -16.29
C ASP A 341 -2.63 -12.69 -16.08
N ASN A 342 -3.20 -13.79 -15.63
CA ASN A 342 -2.47 -15.02 -15.35
C ASN A 342 -2.49 -15.97 -16.57
N PRO A 343 -1.32 -16.29 -17.16
CA PRO A 343 -1.26 -17.15 -18.34
C PRO A 343 -1.75 -18.59 -18.07
N GLN A 344 -1.71 -19.09 -16.83
CA GLN A 344 -2.27 -20.41 -16.50
C GLN A 344 -3.78 -20.48 -16.69
N SER A 345 -4.48 -19.34 -16.83
CA SER A 345 -5.91 -19.30 -17.14
C SER A 345 -6.28 -20.05 -18.43
N TYR A 346 -5.35 -20.11 -19.41
CA TYR A 346 -5.57 -20.85 -20.67
C TYR A 346 -5.52 -22.37 -20.53
N ALA A 347 -4.87 -22.87 -19.48
CA ALA A 347 -4.78 -24.31 -19.21
C ALA A 347 -5.88 -24.82 -18.26
N CYS A 348 -6.74 -23.91 -17.78
CA CYS A 348 -7.80 -24.22 -16.81
C CYS A 348 -9.18 -24.18 -17.49
N ASP A 349 -10.14 -24.89 -16.91
CA ASP A 349 -11.54 -24.77 -17.32
C ASP A 349 -12.19 -23.56 -16.64
N ILE A 350 -12.01 -22.43 -17.30
CA ILE A 350 -12.51 -21.12 -16.82
C ILE A 350 -13.38 -20.52 -17.92
N GLU A 351 -14.54 -20.04 -17.50
CA GLU A 351 -15.46 -19.28 -18.33
C GLU A 351 -15.60 -17.86 -17.74
N LEU A 352 -15.43 -16.86 -18.58
CA LEU A 352 -15.55 -15.44 -18.19
C LEU A 352 -16.53 -14.75 -19.14
N PHE A 353 -17.54 -14.10 -18.61
CA PHE A 353 -18.58 -13.38 -19.38
C PHE A 353 -19.21 -14.23 -20.48
N GLY A 354 -19.51 -15.51 -20.15
CA GLY A 354 -20.13 -16.45 -21.07
C GLY A 354 -19.21 -17.02 -22.17
N ARG A 355 -17.88 -16.81 -22.05
CA ARG A 355 -16.87 -17.32 -22.99
C ARG A 355 -15.80 -18.14 -22.27
N LYS A 356 -15.52 -19.32 -22.81
CA LYS A 356 -14.42 -20.16 -22.31
C LYS A 356 -13.08 -19.50 -22.63
N ARG A 357 -12.16 -19.52 -21.67
CA ARG A 357 -10.78 -19.02 -21.87
C ARG A 357 -10.08 -19.82 -22.97
N GLY A 358 -9.42 -19.08 -23.90
CA GLY A 358 -8.72 -19.67 -25.03
C GLY A 358 -9.62 -19.97 -26.22
N SER A 359 -10.86 -19.48 -26.28
CA SER A 359 -11.78 -19.65 -27.42
C SER A 359 -11.61 -18.58 -28.52
N GLY A 360 -10.54 -17.77 -28.46
CA GLY A 360 -10.22 -16.71 -29.42
C GLY A 360 -10.55 -15.28 -28.94
N GLU A 361 -10.97 -15.12 -27.68
CA GLU A 361 -11.19 -13.82 -27.04
C GLU A 361 -9.86 -13.11 -26.79
N SER A 362 -9.85 -11.79 -26.94
CA SER A 362 -8.72 -10.96 -26.53
C SER A 362 -8.80 -10.64 -25.03
N ILE A 363 -7.66 -10.36 -24.41
CA ILE A 363 -7.59 -9.87 -23.02
C ILE A 363 -8.43 -8.61 -22.86
N TRP A 364 -8.45 -7.75 -23.87
CA TRP A 364 -9.20 -6.49 -23.88
C TRP A 364 -10.71 -6.70 -23.92
N ASP A 365 -11.17 -7.79 -24.56
CA ASP A 365 -12.60 -8.17 -24.54
C ASP A 365 -13.07 -8.52 -23.15
N ILE A 366 -12.19 -9.04 -22.30
CA ILE A 366 -12.47 -9.34 -20.90
C ILE A 366 -12.34 -8.06 -20.05
N LYS A 367 -11.22 -7.35 -20.17
CA LYS A 367 -10.90 -6.19 -19.33
C LYS A 367 -11.91 -5.05 -19.46
N ARG A 368 -12.54 -4.87 -20.63
CA ARG A 368 -13.58 -3.83 -20.80
C ARG A 368 -14.78 -3.98 -19.86
N HIS A 369 -15.07 -5.20 -19.39
CA HIS A 369 -16.16 -5.50 -18.47
C HIS A 369 -15.77 -5.32 -16.99
N ILE A 370 -14.46 -5.24 -16.68
CA ILE A 370 -13.92 -5.29 -15.33
C ILE A 370 -13.40 -3.93 -14.90
N GLY A 371 -13.90 -3.41 -13.77
CA GLY A 371 -13.22 -2.34 -13.03
C GLY A 371 -12.33 -2.99 -11.97
N TYR A 372 -11.03 -2.70 -11.99
CA TYR A 372 -10.08 -3.35 -11.11
C TYR A 372 -9.24 -2.35 -10.34
N VAL A 373 -9.11 -2.59 -9.03
CA VAL A 373 -8.14 -1.90 -8.17
C VAL A 373 -7.50 -2.89 -7.21
N SER A 374 -6.19 -2.80 -7.04
CA SER A 374 -5.44 -3.61 -6.08
C SER A 374 -4.26 -2.82 -5.49
N PRO A 375 -3.67 -3.28 -4.39
CA PRO A 375 -2.42 -2.73 -3.88
C PRO A 375 -1.28 -2.85 -4.91
N GLU A 376 -1.23 -3.96 -5.64
CA GLU A 376 -0.23 -4.19 -6.69
C GLU A 376 -0.34 -3.20 -7.84
N MET A 377 -1.57 -2.89 -8.29
CA MET A 377 -1.79 -1.86 -9.31
C MET A 377 -1.29 -0.50 -8.81
N HIS A 378 -1.55 -0.15 -7.55
CA HIS A 378 -1.09 1.11 -6.96
C HIS A 378 0.44 1.20 -7.00
N ARG A 379 1.14 0.11 -6.68
CA ARG A 379 2.61 0.02 -6.76
C ARG A 379 3.15 0.21 -8.18
N ALA A 380 2.52 -0.47 -9.13
CA ALA A 380 2.94 -0.47 -10.52
C ALA A 380 2.64 0.85 -11.25
N TYR A 381 1.80 1.72 -10.67
CA TYR A 381 1.36 2.95 -11.33
C TYR A 381 2.34 4.12 -11.09
N LEU A 382 3.52 4.04 -11.73
CA LEU A 382 4.62 5.00 -11.61
C LEU A 382 4.63 6.04 -12.77
N LYS A 383 3.44 6.52 -13.17
CA LYS A 383 3.32 7.48 -14.28
C LYS A 383 3.24 8.91 -13.77
N ASP A 384 4.12 9.77 -14.28
CA ASP A 384 4.16 11.20 -13.98
C ASP A 384 3.13 11.95 -14.84
N LEU A 385 1.86 11.72 -14.58
CA LEU A 385 0.71 12.28 -15.29
C LEU A 385 -0.21 13.05 -14.33
N PRO A 386 -1.02 14.00 -14.81
CA PRO A 386 -2.09 14.61 -14.05
C PRO A 386 -3.08 13.56 -13.52
N ALA A 387 -3.65 13.80 -12.34
CA ALA A 387 -4.59 12.87 -11.72
C ALA A 387 -5.80 12.54 -12.61
N ILE A 388 -6.31 13.52 -13.37
CA ILE A 388 -7.42 13.31 -14.31
C ILE A 388 -7.04 12.31 -15.41
N ASP A 389 -5.79 12.33 -15.89
CA ASP A 389 -5.30 11.45 -16.94
C ASP A 389 -5.12 10.01 -16.41
N ILE A 390 -4.79 9.87 -15.12
CA ILE A 390 -4.78 8.57 -14.45
C ILE A 390 -6.20 7.99 -14.42
N VAL A 391 -7.20 8.78 -14.04
CA VAL A 391 -8.61 8.36 -14.05
C VAL A 391 -9.05 7.99 -15.46
N ALA A 392 -8.73 8.82 -16.45
CA ALA A 392 -9.09 8.60 -17.85
C ALA A 392 -8.46 7.33 -18.45
N SER A 393 -7.28 6.92 -17.98
CA SER A 393 -6.66 5.67 -18.40
C SER A 393 -7.51 4.43 -18.11
N GLY A 394 -8.45 4.53 -17.17
CA GLY A 394 -9.42 3.48 -16.84
C GLY A 394 -10.43 3.19 -17.96
N LEU A 395 -10.69 4.13 -18.85
CA LEU A 395 -11.56 3.93 -20.00
C LEU A 395 -11.04 2.82 -20.95
N ASN A 396 -9.72 2.67 -21.04
CA ASN A 396 -9.05 1.70 -21.91
C ASN A 396 -8.20 0.68 -21.12
N ASP A 397 -8.30 0.64 -19.78
CA ASP A 397 -7.53 -0.25 -18.90
C ASP A 397 -5.99 -0.19 -19.08
N SER A 398 -5.47 0.91 -19.57
CA SER A 398 -4.04 1.10 -19.77
C SER A 398 -3.33 1.60 -18.51
N VAL A 399 -2.06 1.24 -18.33
CA VAL A 399 -1.18 1.83 -17.32
C VAL A 399 -0.50 3.06 -17.95
N GLY A 400 -1.17 4.21 -17.81
CA GLY A 400 -0.82 5.46 -18.50
C GLY A 400 -1.86 5.84 -19.54
N LEU A 401 -1.87 7.10 -19.96
CA LEU A 401 -2.81 7.61 -20.96
C LEU A 401 -2.18 7.55 -22.35
N TYR A 402 -2.65 6.62 -23.18
CA TYR A 402 -2.19 6.46 -24.58
C TYR A 402 -3.22 6.97 -25.60
N VAL A 403 -4.47 7.10 -25.19
CA VAL A 403 -5.57 7.64 -26.00
C VAL A 403 -6.23 8.77 -25.20
N HIS A 404 -6.21 9.96 -25.77
CA HIS A 404 -6.84 11.12 -25.13
C HIS A 404 -8.36 10.94 -25.12
N PRO A 405 -9.00 11.15 -23.95
CA PRO A 405 -10.45 11.04 -23.84
C PRO A 405 -11.15 12.17 -24.61
N ARG A 406 -12.29 11.85 -25.22
CA ARG A 406 -13.18 12.87 -25.78
C ARG A 406 -13.73 13.77 -24.68
N PRO A 407 -14.21 14.99 -25.01
CA PRO A 407 -14.75 15.92 -23.99
C PRO A 407 -15.80 15.29 -23.09
N GLU A 408 -16.71 14.47 -23.64
CA GLU A 408 -17.77 13.81 -22.87
C GLU A 408 -17.19 12.77 -21.90
N GLN A 409 -16.17 12.03 -22.35
CA GLN A 409 -15.45 11.06 -21.51
C GLN A 409 -14.66 11.76 -20.41
N ARG A 410 -14.06 12.92 -20.72
CA ARG A 410 -13.37 13.72 -19.71
C ARG A 410 -14.32 14.25 -18.65
N ALA A 411 -15.52 14.68 -19.04
CA ALA A 411 -16.56 15.09 -18.10
C ALA A 411 -16.96 13.94 -17.14
N VAL A 412 -17.04 12.71 -17.64
CA VAL A 412 -17.29 11.52 -16.79
C VAL A 412 -16.13 11.30 -15.81
N CYS A 413 -14.88 11.48 -16.24
CA CYS A 413 -13.73 11.39 -15.34
C CYS A 413 -13.79 12.46 -14.24
N GLU A 414 -14.07 13.71 -14.58
CA GLU A 414 -14.22 14.81 -13.63
C GLU A 414 -15.36 14.55 -12.64
N TRP A 415 -16.47 14.01 -13.12
CA TRP A 415 -17.60 13.63 -12.28
C TRP A 415 -17.23 12.54 -11.25
N TRP A 416 -16.53 11.47 -11.67
CA TRP A 416 -16.06 10.46 -10.71
C TRP A 416 -15.05 11.02 -9.73
N MET A 417 -14.18 11.94 -10.17
CA MET A 417 -13.26 12.62 -9.25
C MET A 417 -14.01 13.46 -8.22
N ASP A 418 -15.15 14.10 -8.60
CA ASP A 418 -16.00 14.82 -7.67
C ASP A 418 -16.71 13.89 -6.68
N ILE A 419 -17.22 12.76 -7.15
CA ILE A 419 -17.84 11.72 -6.30
C ILE A 419 -16.86 11.25 -5.22
N PHE A 420 -15.59 10.96 -5.59
CA PHE A 420 -14.56 10.58 -4.64
C PHE A 420 -13.94 11.76 -3.87
N GLY A 421 -14.42 12.99 -4.12
CA GLY A 421 -14.00 14.20 -3.43
C GLY A 421 -12.58 14.64 -3.71
N ILE A 422 -12.05 14.32 -4.88
CA ILE A 422 -10.70 14.64 -5.35
C ILE A 422 -10.70 15.56 -6.59
N ALA A 423 -11.83 16.22 -6.91
CA ALA A 423 -11.92 17.12 -8.06
C ALA A 423 -10.87 18.24 -8.06
N GLY A 424 -10.52 18.76 -6.88
CA GLY A 424 -9.49 19.79 -6.73
C GLY A 424 -8.05 19.30 -7.02
N LEU A 425 -7.87 17.99 -7.23
CA LEU A 425 -6.55 17.39 -7.52
C LEU A 425 -6.33 17.10 -9.00
N LYS A 426 -7.31 17.38 -9.87
CA LYS A 426 -7.33 16.93 -11.27
C LYS A 426 -6.08 17.27 -12.07
N ASP A 427 -5.52 18.45 -11.87
CA ASP A 427 -4.35 18.96 -12.60
C ASP A 427 -3.03 18.70 -11.86
N ARG A 428 -3.09 18.12 -10.65
CA ARG A 428 -1.87 17.77 -9.89
C ARG A 428 -1.29 16.46 -10.39
N THR A 429 0.03 16.42 -10.46
CA THR A 429 0.79 15.22 -10.81
C THR A 429 0.53 14.11 -9.82
N PHE A 430 0.14 12.93 -10.33
CA PHE A 430 -0.19 11.75 -9.53
C PHE A 430 0.89 11.36 -8.52
N LEU A 431 2.16 11.33 -8.93
CA LEU A 431 3.27 10.95 -8.07
C LEU A 431 3.52 11.94 -6.92
N LYS A 432 2.99 13.19 -7.02
CA LYS A 432 3.08 14.20 -5.96
C LYS A 432 1.88 14.18 -5.01
N LEU A 433 0.89 13.33 -5.26
CA LEU A 433 -0.24 13.12 -4.37
C LEU A 433 0.17 12.26 -3.17
N SER A 434 -0.54 12.42 -2.05
CA SER A 434 -0.42 11.49 -0.93
C SER A 434 -0.90 10.08 -1.33
N SER A 435 -0.46 9.05 -0.61
CA SER A 435 -0.84 7.67 -0.89
C SER A 435 -2.36 7.46 -0.90
N GLY A 436 -3.09 8.11 0.02
CA GLY A 436 -4.55 8.06 0.05
C GLY A 436 -5.20 8.75 -1.15
N GLU A 437 -4.71 9.93 -1.55
CA GLU A 437 -5.18 10.63 -2.75
C GLU A 437 -4.92 9.82 -4.02
N GLN A 438 -3.74 9.19 -4.13
CA GLN A 438 -3.43 8.26 -5.22
C GLN A 438 -4.39 7.08 -5.25
N ARG A 439 -4.72 6.52 -4.08
CA ARG A 439 -5.69 5.41 -3.97
C ARG A 439 -7.06 5.83 -4.44
N LEU A 440 -7.55 7.01 -4.06
CA LEU A 440 -8.84 7.55 -4.53
C LEU A 440 -8.85 7.77 -6.05
N CYS A 441 -7.74 8.24 -6.65
CA CYS A 441 -7.62 8.34 -8.11
C CYS A 441 -7.73 6.97 -8.79
N LEU A 442 -7.09 5.93 -8.25
CA LEU A 442 -7.16 4.57 -8.80
C LEU A 442 -8.54 3.93 -8.59
N LEU A 443 -9.23 4.27 -7.50
CA LEU A 443 -10.63 3.89 -7.32
C LEU A 443 -11.49 4.57 -8.39
N ALA A 444 -11.44 5.90 -8.55
CA ALA A 444 -12.17 6.60 -9.60
C ALA A 444 -11.88 6.00 -10.99
N ARG A 445 -10.62 5.63 -11.26
CA ARG A 445 -10.20 4.93 -12.49
C ARG A 445 -10.95 3.60 -12.71
N ALA A 446 -11.20 2.83 -11.65
CA ALA A 446 -11.91 1.56 -11.76
C ALA A 446 -13.40 1.74 -12.09
N PHE A 447 -14.00 2.86 -11.67
CA PHE A 447 -15.43 3.17 -11.89
C PHE A 447 -15.73 3.90 -13.21
N VAL A 448 -14.74 4.60 -13.79
CA VAL A 448 -14.95 5.56 -14.90
C VAL A 448 -15.61 4.96 -16.13
N LYS A 449 -15.41 3.67 -16.43
CA LYS A 449 -16.02 2.98 -17.57
C LYS A 449 -17.35 2.31 -17.26
N ASP A 450 -17.87 2.49 -16.03
CA ASP A 450 -19.09 1.86 -15.53
C ASP A 450 -19.07 0.33 -15.70
N PRO A 451 -18.12 -0.39 -15.07
CA PRO A 451 -17.91 -1.82 -15.29
C PRO A 451 -19.11 -2.67 -14.85
N GLU A 452 -19.28 -3.83 -15.48
CA GLU A 452 -20.28 -4.84 -15.08
C GLU A 452 -19.80 -5.67 -13.90
N LEU A 453 -18.48 -5.93 -13.84
CA LEU A 453 -17.81 -6.59 -12.72
C LEU A 453 -16.80 -5.64 -12.07
N LEU A 454 -17.02 -5.33 -10.79
CA LEU A 454 -16.11 -4.53 -10.00
C LEU A 454 -15.27 -5.46 -9.11
N ILE A 455 -13.96 -5.46 -9.30
CA ILE A 455 -13.01 -6.23 -8.49
C ILE A 455 -12.21 -5.27 -7.63
N LEU A 456 -12.36 -5.38 -6.33
CA LEU A 456 -11.78 -4.51 -5.33
C LEU A 456 -10.89 -5.32 -4.39
N ASP A 457 -9.58 -5.25 -4.59
CA ASP A 457 -8.61 -5.88 -3.71
C ASP A 457 -8.09 -4.85 -2.70
N GLU A 458 -8.53 -4.98 -1.46
CA GLU A 458 -8.26 -4.07 -0.34
C GLU A 458 -8.53 -2.58 -0.69
N PRO A 459 -9.72 -2.21 -1.17
CA PRO A 459 -9.97 -0.88 -1.74
C PRO A 459 -9.81 0.25 -0.73
N LEU A 460 -10.07 0.01 0.54
CA LEU A 460 -10.03 0.99 1.62
C LEU A 460 -8.65 1.13 2.26
N HIS A 461 -7.71 0.33 1.78
CA HIS A 461 -6.35 0.28 2.26
C HIS A 461 -5.62 1.64 2.06
N GLY A 462 -5.00 2.16 3.13
CA GLY A 462 -4.28 3.44 3.09
C GLY A 462 -5.15 4.69 3.09
N LEU A 463 -6.47 4.54 3.18
CA LEU A 463 -7.39 5.66 3.37
C LEU A 463 -7.54 5.99 4.86
N ASP A 464 -7.69 7.29 5.16
CA ASP A 464 -8.13 7.75 6.46
C ASP A 464 -9.62 7.42 6.69
N ASP A 465 -10.10 7.56 7.92
CA ASP A 465 -11.46 7.17 8.30
C ASP A 465 -12.54 7.93 7.52
N ARG A 466 -12.30 9.20 7.17
CA ARG A 466 -13.24 10.02 6.36
C ARG A 466 -13.38 9.48 4.94
N ASN A 467 -12.27 9.26 4.28
CA ASN A 467 -12.25 8.76 2.90
C ASN A 467 -12.66 7.29 2.81
N ARG A 468 -12.40 6.51 3.87
CA ARG A 468 -12.84 5.12 3.97
C ARG A 468 -14.35 5.01 4.00
N GLN A 469 -15.03 5.78 4.86
CA GLN A 469 -16.49 5.77 4.94
C GLN A 469 -17.12 6.24 3.62
N LEU A 470 -16.65 7.36 3.06
CA LEU A 470 -17.11 7.85 1.76
C LEU A 470 -16.96 6.78 0.67
N THR A 471 -15.80 6.14 0.57
CA THR A 471 -15.54 5.11 -0.44
C THR A 471 -16.45 3.90 -0.25
N ARG A 472 -16.69 3.46 1.00
CA ARG A 472 -17.62 2.36 1.29
C ARG A 472 -19.04 2.68 0.83
N GLU A 473 -19.52 3.90 1.05
CA GLU A 473 -20.83 4.35 0.60
C GLU A 473 -20.93 4.46 -0.94
N ILE A 474 -19.86 4.95 -1.59
CA ILE A 474 -19.79 4.96 -3.07
C ILE A 474 -19.88 3.54 -3.63
N ILE A 475 -19.14 2.59 -3.07
CA ILE A 475 -19.18 1.18 -3.47
C ILE A 475 -20.58 0.62 -3.26
N SER A 476 -21.22 0.90 -2.12
CA SER A 476 -22.58 0.45 -1.82
C SER A 476 -23.58 1.01 -2.82
N ALA A 477 -23.56 2.31 -3.10
CA ALA A 477 -24.45 2.96 -4.06
C ALA A 477 -24.26 2.42 -5.49
N PHE A 478 -23.00 2.23 -5.93
CA PHE A 478 -22.71 1.66 -7.23
C PHE A 478 -23.21 0.23 -7.37
N CYS A 479 -22.95 -0.61 -6.36
CA CYS A 479 -23.29 -2.02 -6.35
C CYS A 479 -24.77 -2.29 -6.02
N ALA A 480 -25.54 -1.30 -5.57
CA ALA A 480 -26.99 -1.40 -5.43
C ALA A 480 -27.71 -1.53 -6.78
N ARG A 481 -27.06 -1.11 -7.87
CA ARG A 481 -27.57 -1.28 -9.24
C ARG A 481 -27.62 -2.77 -9.61
N LYS A 482 -28.69 -3.19 -10.29
CA LYS A 482 -28.96 -4.59 -10.64
C LYS A 482 -28.00 -5.15 -11.70
N ASP A 483 -27.44 -4.28 -12.54
CA ASP A 483 -26.48 -4.64 -13.59
C ASP A 483 -25.02 -4.78 -13.10
N LYS A 484 -24.78 -4.66 -11.79
CA LYS A 484 -23.43 -4.66 -11.21
C LYS A 484 -23.17 -5.93 -10.39
N THR A 485 -22.03 -6.54 -10.64
CA THR A 485 -21.47 -7.65 -9.89
C THR A 485 -20.19 -7.18 -9.19
N MET A 486 -19.89 -7.70 -8.01
CA MET A 486 -18.70 -7.28 -7.26
C MET A 486 -17.99 -8.47 -6.63
N ILE A 487 -16.65 -8.39 -6.64
CA ILE A 487 -15.77 -9.24 -5.84
C ILE A 487 -14.88 -8.31 -5.01
N MET A 488 -15.00 -8.39 -3.69
CA MET A 488 -14.21 -7.56 -2.78
C MET A 488 -13.35 -8.43 -1.87
N VAL A 489 -12.07 -8.09 -1.78
CA VAL A 489 -11.13 -8.67 -0.81
C VAL A 489 -10.86 -7.62 0.26
N THR A 490 -11.02 -7.99 1.52
CA THR A 490 -10.56 -7.21 2.66
C THR A 490 -10.22 -8.12 3.83
N HIS A 491 -9.31 -7.66 4.69
CA HIS A 491 -8.97 -8.33 5.95
C HIS A 491 -9.84 -7.88 7.13
N TYR A 492 -10.72 -6.89 6.92
CA TYR A 492 -11.56 -6.29 7.96
C TYR A 492 -13.03 -6.50 7.64
N ALA A 493 -13.74 -7.20 8.53
CA ALA A 493 -15.17 -7.44 8.35
C ALA A 493 -15.99 -6.14 8.34
N GLU A 494 -15.57 -5.13 9.12
CA GLU A 494 -16.19 -3.82 9.19
C GLU A 494 -16.04 -2.97 7.91
N GLU A 495 -15.12 -3.34 7.03
CA GLU A 495 -14.92 -2.68 5.74
C GLU A 495 -15.88 -3.18 4.65
N LEU A 496 -16.49 -4.34 4.87
CA LEU A 496 -17.43 -4.90 3.91
C LEU A 496 -18.69 -4.02 3.83
N PRO A 497 -19.11 -3.65 2.62
CA PRO A 497 -20.37 -2.95 2.43
C PRO A 497 -21.56 -3.88 2.68
N ASP A 498 -22.69 -3.32 3.13
CA ASP A 498 -23.90 -4.08 3.49
C ASP A 498 -24.55 -4.81 2.30
N VAL A 499 -24.12 -4.49 1.07
CA VAL A 499 -24.59 -5.12 -0.17
C VAL A 499 -24.00 -6.50 -0.44
N ILE A 500 -23.05 -6.99 0.37
CA ILE A 500 -22.45 -8.33 0.20
C ILE A 500 -23.53 -9.40 0.34
N THR A 501 -23.59 -10.30 -0.65
CA THR A 501 -24.58 -11.40 -0.71
C THR A 501 -23.95 -12.77 -0.51
N HIS A 502 -22.66 -12.92 -0.84
CA HIS A 502 -21.96 -14.22 -0.86
C HIS A 502 -20.55 -14.09 -0.28
N ASN A 503 -20.01 -15.21 0.20
CA ASN A 503 -18.66 -15.28 0.73
C ASN A 503 -17.93 -16.51 0.15
N LEU A 504 -16.67 -16.31 -0.24
CA LEU A 504 -15.74 -17.39 -0.58
C LEU A 504 -14.51 -17.27 0.34
N PHE A 505 -14.18 -18.33 1.04
CA PHE A 505 -13.02 -18.37 1.91
C PHE A 505 -11.97 -19.35 1.39
N LEU A 506 -10.81 -18.85 0.97
CA LEU A 506 -9.70 -19.66 0.50
C LEU A 506 -8.86 -20.14 1.67
N LYS A 507 -8.56 -21.43 1.70
CA LYS A 507 -7.65 -22.05 2.67
C LYS A 507 -6.25 -22.15 2.05
N LYS A 508 -5.23 -21.92 2.88
CA LYS A 508 -3.85 -22.13 2.46
C LYS A 508 -3.60 -23.62 2.27
N ASN A 509 -3.16 -24.01 1.09
CA ASN A 509 -2.69 -25.37 0.85
C ASN A 509 -1.33 -25.55 1.53
N LYS A 510 -1.21 -26.59 2.36
CA LYS A 510 0.02 -26.93 3.08
C LYS A 510 1.04 -27.59 2.15
#